data_0c2d2a14eb37a31268a1793d7d2d427c
#
_entry.id   0c2d2a14eb37a31268a1793d7d2d427c
#
_cell.length_a   1.000
_cell.length_b   1.000
_cell.length_c   1.000
_cell.angle_alpha   90.00
_cell.angle_beta   90.00
_cell.angle_gamma   90.00
#
_symmetry.space_group_name_H-M   'P 1'
#
loop_
_entity.id
_entity.type
_entity.pdbx_description
1 polymer ?
#
loop_
_entity_poly.entity_id
_entity_poly.type
_entity_poly.pdbx_seq_one_letter_code
_entity_poly.pdbx_strand_id
1 'polypeptide(L)'
;NKDSLGIRDIDGTIIIRGGTTIKKDTFLKHLENPNFRIDTLDVTNEWTSSKKGQSLLQHLYRGFKTRLSDIEEKTKRNRNKIILGDELPTGVVKMAKVYIAKKKKLSVGDKMAGRHGNKGVVAKIVPRADMPFMPDGTPVDIVLNPLGVPSRMNLGQLYETALGWAAKLLGCTFATPVFDGASFEDITDILVQSGLPSNSRSILYDGQTGDRFDQMVTVGYIYMMKLSHLSDDKIHARSIGPYSLITQQPLGGKAQFGGQRFGEMEVWALEGYGAAYTLQEILTVKSDDVAGRSKTYETLIKGENTPEPQVPESFNVLVKELQGLCLDITLD
;
A
#
# COMPACT_ATOMS: atom_id res chain seq x y z
N ASN A 1 -1.27 7.21 -50.69
CA ASN A 1 -0.71 8.19 -51.64
C ASN A 1 -0.75 7.60 -53.05
N LYS A 2 -1.22 8.34 -54.06
CA LYS A 2 -1.30 7.83 -55.46
C LYS A 2 0.08 7.60 -56.08
N ASP A 3 1.07 8.32 -55.63
CA ASP A 3 2.46 8.24 -56.09
C ASP A 3 3.33 7.32 -55.21
N SER A 4 2.72 6.63 -54.27
CA SER A 4 3.42 5.72 -53.35
C SER A 4 3.76 4.42 -54.10
N LEU A 5 4.95 3.89 -53.84
CA LEU A 5 5.39 2.58 -54.36
C LEU A 5 4.62 1.41 -53.74
N GLY A 6 3.65 1.70 -52.88
CA GLY A 6 2.88 0.70 -52.12
C GLY A 6 3.56 0.28 -50.82
N ILE A 7 2.89 -0.57 -50.06
CA ILE A 7 3.46 -1.18 -48.83
C ILE A 7 4.31 -2.37 -49.26
N ARG A 8 5.60 -2.33 -48.91
CA ARG A 8 6.58 -3.35 -49.21
C ARG A 8 7.12 -3.99 -47.96
N ASP A 9 7.55 -5.20 -48.08
CA ASP A 9 8.42 -5.84 -47.11
C ASP A 9 9.86 -5.37 -47.27
N ILE A 10 10.70 -5.58 -46.26
CA ILE A 10 12.13 -5.30 -46.27
C ILE A 10 12.80 -5.96 -47.46
N ASP A 11 12.33 -7.12 -47.89
CA ASP A 11 12.79 -7.86 -49.08
C ASP A 11 12.30 -7.26 -50.40
N GLY A 12 11.58 -6.12 -50.38
CA GLY A 12 11.06 -5.43 -51.55
C GLY A 12 9.76 -6.01 -52.14
N THR A 13 9.19 -7.06 -51.54
CA THR A 13 7.94 -7.68 -52.03
C THR A 13 6.77 -6.71 -51.78
N ILE A 14 5.96 -6.48 -52.82
CA ILE A 14 4.80 -5.59 -52.76
C ILE A 14 3.64 -6.31 -52.09
N ILE A 15 3.25 -5.85 -50.88
CA ILE A 15 2.10 -6.39 -50.15
C ILE A 15 0.82 -5.70 -50.58
N ILE A 16 0.84 -4.34 -50.66
CA ILE A 16 -0.30 -3.53 -51.12
C ILE A 16 0.22 -2.55 -52.18
N ARG A 17 -0.42 -2.54 -53.32
CA ARG A 17 -0.05 -1.65 -54.43
C ARG A 17 -0.33 -0.17 -54.12
N GLY A 18 0.52 0.72 -54.58
CA GLY A 18 0.34 2.15 -54.50
C GLY A 18 -1.01 2.61 -55.08
N GLY A 19 -1.56 3.69 -54.53
CA GLY A 19 -2.86 4.23 -54.95
C GLY A 19 -4.10 3.47 -54.38
N THR A 20 -3.93 2.33 -53.72
CA THR A 20 -5.02 1.61 -53.10
C THR A 20 -5.40 2.21 -51.77
N THR A 21 -6.70 2.42 -51.52
CA THR A 21 -7.21 2.86 -50.21
C THR A 21 -7.23 1.65 -49.24
N ILE A 22 -6.47 1.74 -48.17
CA ILE A 22 -6.41 0.68 -47.16
C ILE A 22 -7.66 0.76 -46.28
N LYS A 23 -8.56 -0.21 -46.42
CA LYS A 23 -9.70 -0.41 -45.53
C LYS A 23 -9.32 -1.38 -44.40
N LYS A 24 -9.95 -1.24 -43.25
CA LYS A 24 -9.72 -2.10 -42.09
C LYS A 24 -9.85 -3.59 -42.42
N ASP A 25 -10.92 -3.94 -43.13
CA ASP A 25 -11.21 -5.35 -43.47
C ASP A 25 -10.16 -5.94 -44.43
N THR A 26 -9.63 -5.12 -45.34
CA THR A 26 -8.58 -5.58 -46.29
C THR A 26 -7.27 -5.82 -45.55
N PHE A 27 -6.94 -4.95 -44.57
CA PHE A 27 -5.73 -5.11 -43.78
C PHE A 27 -5.82 -6.30 -42.81
N LEU A 28 -6.98 -6.56 -42.21
CA LEU A 28 -7.22 -7.71 -41.35
C LEU A 28 -7.05 -9.04 -42.11
N LYS A 29 -7.49 -9.14 -43.37
CA LYS A 29 -7.26 -10.31 -44.21
C LYS A 29 -5.77 -10.59 -44.46
N HIS A 30 -4.94 -9.54 -44.55
CA HIS A 30 -3.49 -9.73 -44.64
C HIS A 30 -2.87 -10.21 -43.35
N LEU A 31 -3.41 -9.79 -42.18
CA LEU A 31 -2.97 -10.27 -40.87
C LEU A 31 -3.28 -11.76 -40.61
N GLU A 32 -4.29 -12.31 -41.24
CA GLU A 32 -4.64 -13.72 -41.13
C GLU A 32 -3.66 -14.61 -41.91
N ASN A 33 -2.83 -14.03 -42.79
CA ASN A 33 -1.80 -14.77 -43.50
C ASN A 33 -0.62 -15.07 -42.59
N PRO A 34 -0.28 -16.33 -42.31
CA PRO A 34 0.80 -16.69 -41.37
C PRO A 34 2.19 -16.21 -41.83
N ASN A 35 2.35 -15.90 -43.09
CA ASN A 35 3.63 -15.39 -43.66
C ASN A 35 3.72 -13.87 -43.61
N PHE A 36 2.65 -13.18 -43.19
CA PHE A 36 2.68 -11.70 -43.08
C PHE A 36 3.22 -11.27 -41.72
N ARG A 37 4.35 -10.54 -41.74
CA ARG A 37 4.97 -10.03 -40.53
C ARG A 37 4.95 -8.52 -40.57
N ILE A 38 4.39 -7.90 -39.51
CA ILE A 38 4.30 -6.44 -39.39
C ILE A 38 5.68 -5.82 -39.12
N ASP A 39 6.56 -6.56 -38.46
CA ASP A 39 7.92 -6.12 -38.11
C ASP A 39 8.85 -5.97 -39.33
N THR A 40 8.53 -6.62 -40.44
CA THR A 40 9.31 -6.56 -41.69
C THR A 40 8.86 -5.45 -42.64
N LEU A 41 7.82 -4.69 -42.29
CA LEU A 41 7.30 -3.65 -43.17
C LEU A 41 8.26 -2.47 -43.31
N ASP A 42 8.44 -2.00 -44.54
CA ASP A 42 9.21 -0.78 -44.84
C ASP A 42 8.32 0.46 -44.73
N VAL A 43 8.48 1.21 -43.65
CA VAL A 43 7.74 2.44 -43.33
C VAL A 43 8.53 3.69 -43.79
N THR A 44 9.70 3.54 -44.42
CA THR A 44 10.47 4.64 -44.97
C THR A 44 9.80 5.22 -46.21
N ASN A 45 9.07 4.40 -46.96
CA ASN A 45 8.27 4.82 -48.11
C ASN A 45 7.04 5.64 -47.66
N GLU A 46 6.65 6.62 -48.47
CA GLU A 46 5.48 7.45 -48.19
C GLU A 46 4.17 6.67 -48.38
N TRP A 47 3.59 6.19 -47.30
CA TRP A 47 2.29 5.47 -47.30
C TRP A 47 1.12 6.45 -47.39
N THR A 48 1.29 7.68 -46.90
CA THR A 48 0.25 8.70 -46.84
C THR A 48 0.68 9.97 -47.63
N SER A 49 -0.30 10.71 -48.15
CA SER A 49 -0.06 12.00 -48.81
C SER A 49 0.22 13.15 -47.85
N SER A 50 -0.01 12.95 -46.54
CA SER A 50 0.22 13.95 -45.50
C SER A 50 1.53 13.71 -44.79
N LYS A 51 2.41 14.70 -44.76
CA LYS A 51 3.69 14.67 -44.02
C LYS A 51 3.48 14.40 -42.53
N LYS A 52 2.43 15.00 -41.92
CA LYS A 52 2.06 14.74 -40.49
C LYS A 52 1.61 13.29 -40.30
N GLY A 53 0.78 12.74 -41.19
CA GLY A 53 0.35 11.36 -41.16
C GLY A 53 1.53 10.37 -41.27
N GLN A 54 2.47 10.63 -42.14
CA GLN A 54 3.66 9.80 -42.30
C GLN A 54 4.57 9.83 -41.06
N SER A 55 4.77 10.99 -40.46
CA SER A 55 5.55 11.13 -39.22
C SER A 55 4.90 10.37 -38.05
N LEU A 56 3.56 10.47 -37.91
CA LEU A 56 2.81 9.74 -36.89
C LEU A 56 2.94 8.21 -37.09
N LEU A 57 2.81 7.76 -38.33
CA LEU A 57 2.91 6.36 -38.68
C LEU A 57 4.31 5.80 -38.38
N GLN A 58 5.36 6.54 -38.71
CA GLN A 58 6.74 6.19 -38.37
C GLN A 58 6.95 6.13 -36.86
N HIS A 59 6.38 7.07 -36.09
CA HIS A 59 6.46 7.08 -34.64
C HIS A 59 5.77 5.85 -34.02
N LEU A 60 4.55 5.54 -34.48
CA LEU A 60 3.81 4.36 -34.03
C LEU A 60 4.54 3.05 -34.36
N TYR A 61 5.12 2.96 -35.56
CA TYR A 61 5.87 1.78 -35.97
C TYR A 61 7.17 1.58 -35.18
N ARG A 62 7.88 2.66 -34.87
CA ARG A 62 9.04 2.61 -33.96
C ARG A 62 8.63 2.12 -32.58
N GLY A 63 7.55 2.69 -32.00
CA GLY A 63 7.02 2.24 -30.72
C GLY A 63 6.59 0.77 -30.72
N PHE A 64 6.00 0.30 -31.82
CA PHE A 64 5.67 -1.12 -32.01
C PHE A 64 6.92 -1.99 -32.02
N LYS A 65 7.95 -1.65 -32.81
CA LYS A 65 9.22 -2.40 -32.86
C LYS A 65 9.89 -2.50 -31.49
N THR A 66 9.95 -1.38 -30.75
CA THR A 66 10.52 -1.40 -29.39
C THR A 66 9.77 -2.36 -28.47
N ARG A 67 8.42 -2.28 -28.47
CA ARG A 67 7.60 -3.19 -27.65
C ARG A 67 7.75 -4.66 -28.07
N LEU A 68 7.86 -4.94 -29.34
CA LEU A 68 8.07 -6.29 -29.84
C LEU A 68 9.42 -6.85 -29.35
N SER A 69 10.49 -6.06 -29.48
CA SER A 69 11.83 -6.42 -28.99
C SER A 69 11.83 -6.68 -27.49
N ASP A 70 11.13 -5.85 -26.69
CA ASP A 70 11.00 -6.03 -25.24
C ASP A 70 10.28 -7.34 -24.88
N ILE A 71 9.23 -7.69 -25.65
CA ILE A 71 8.49 -8.92 -25.45
C ILE A 71 9.35 -10.14 -25.82
N GLU A 72 10.06 -10.07 -26.94
CA GLU A 72 10.97 -11.13 -27.38
C GLU A 72 12.09 -11.38 -26.36
N GLU A 73 12.71 -10.29 -25.85
CA GLU A 73 13.72 -10.41 -24.79
C GLU A 73 13.14 -11.02 -23.51
N LYS A 74 11.96 -10.58 -23.07
CA LYS A 74 11.29 -11.17 -21.91
C LYS A 74 10.99 -12.65 -22.11
N THR A 75 10.53 -13.01 -23.30
CA THR A 75 10.24 -14.40 -23.64
C THR A 75 11.52 -15.23 -23.63
N LYS A 76 12.61 -14.71 -24.22
CA LYS A 76 13.92 -15.38 -24.20
C LYS A 76 14.46 -15.56 -22.78
N ARG A 77 14.35 -14.52 -21.95
CA ARG A 77 14.76 -14.59 -20.52
C ARG A 77 13.92 -15.62 -19.75
N ASN A 78 12.60 -15.61 -19.94
CA ASN A 78 11.71 -16.59 -19.28
C ASN A 78 11.95 -18.02 -19.76
N ARG A 79 12.15 -18.20 -21.07
CA ARG A 79 12.51 -19.50 -21.63
C ARG A 79 13.83 -20.02 -21.05
N ASN A 80 14.85 -19.17 -20.97
CA ASN A 80 16.13 -19.53 -20.38
C ASN A 80 16.00 -19.91 -18.91
N LYS A 81 15.20 -19.16 -18.12
CA LYS A 81 14.92 -19.52 -16.71
C LYS A 81 14.24 -20.88 -16.57
N ILE A 82 13.36 -21.23 -17.48
CA ILE A 82 12.68 -22.55 -17.46
C ILE A 82 13.64 -23.67 -17.85
N ILE A 83 14.49 -23.43 -18.87
CA ILE A 83 15.44 -24.45 -19.38
C ILE A 83 16.60 -24.65 -18.44
N LEU A 84 17.23 -23.57 -17.96
CA LEU A 84 18.40 -23.61 -17.08
C LEU A 84 18.01 -23.85 -15.61
N GLY A 85 16.77 -23.50 -15.23
CA GLY A 85 16.33 -23.50 -13.84
C GLY A 85 16.92 -22.33 -13.04
N ASP A 86 16.53 -22.24 -11.77
CA ASP A 86 17.12 -21.30 -10.81
C ASP A 86 18.44 -21.91 -10.28
N GLU A 87 19.45 -21.06 -10.09
CA GLU A 87 20.69 -21.46 -9.38
C GLU A 87 20.31 -21.79 -7.93
N LEU A 88 20.56 -23.01 -7.53
CA LEU A 88 20.30 -23.48 -6.18
C LEU A 88 21.53 -23.24 -5.29
N PRO A 89 21.35 -22.86 -4.01
CA PRO A 89 22.44 -22.76 -3.07
C PRO A 89 23.19 -24.09 -2.93
N THR A 90 24.46 -24.01 -2.60
CA THR A 90 25.31 -25.21 -2.42
C THR A 90 24.70 -26.17 -1.40
N GLY A 91 24.55 -27.42 -1.76
CA GLY A 91 23.96 -28.47 -0.90
C GLY A 91 22.45 -28.66 -1.05
N VAL A 92 21.76 -27.82 -1.84
CA VAL A 92 20.32 -27.96 -2.12
C VAL A 92 20.11 -28.71 -3.44
N VAL A 93 19.45 -29.85 -3.38
CA VAL A 93 19.18 -30.70 -4.57
C VAL A 93 17.93 -30.22 -5.32
N LYS A 94 16.88 -29.85 -4.59
CA LYS A 94 15.62 -29.34 -5.15
C LYS A 94 15.03 -28.32 -4.17
N MET A 95 14.40 -27.28 -4.70
CA MET A 95 13.68 -26.28 -3.93
C MET A 95 12.23 -26.21 -4.41
N ALA A 96 11.28 -26.36 -3.49
CA ALA A 96 9.87 -26.14 -3.76
C ALA A 96 9.44 -24.81 -3.13
N LYS A 97 8.86 -23.92 -3.94
CA LYS A 97 8.25 -22.67 -3.48
C LYS A 97 6.74 -22.87 -3.39
N VAL A 98 6.20 -22.84 -2.19
CA VAL A 98 4.76 -22.94 -1.95
C VAL A 98 4.22 -21.54 -1.68
N TYR A 99 3.27 -21.10 -2.51
CA TYR A 99 2.61 -19.81 -2.35
C TYR A 99 1.29 -20.03 -1.62
N ILE A 100 1.15 -19.39 -0.46
CA ILE A 100 -0.07 -19.45 0.34
C ILE A 100 -0.73 -18.08 0.33
N ALA A 101 -2.00 -18.03 -0.07
CA ALA A 101 -2.81 -16.83 -0.02
C ALA A 101 -3.74 -16.89 1.19
N LYS A 102 -3.72 -15.85 2.02
CA LYS A 102 -4.64 -15.67 3.14
C LYS A 102 -5.40 -14.38 2.99
N LYS A 103 -6.75 -14.46 2.98
CA LYS A 103 -7.60 -13.27 2.97
C LYS A 103 -7.70 -12.69 4.38
N LYS A 104 -7.19 -11.47 4.57
CA LYS A 104 -7.33 -10.70 5.82
C LYS A 104 -8.44 -9.68 5.67
N LYS A 105 -9.53 -9.81 6.42
CA LYS A 105 -10.61 -8.83 6.47
C LYS A 105 -10.12 -7.52 7.09
N LEU A 106 -10.79 -6.42 6.76
CA LEU A 106 -10.52 -5.13 7.37
C LEU A 106 -11.01 -5.14 8.81
N SER A 107 -10.19 -4.66 9.73
CA SER A 107 -10.51 -4.54 11.16
C SER A 107 -10.25 -3.12 11.66
N VAL A 108 -10.86 -2.79 12.80
CA VAL A 108 -10.60 -1.50 13.48
C VAL A 108 -9.12 -1.43 13.86
N GLY A 109 -8.49 -0.27 13.61
CA GLY A 109 -7.05 -0.08 13.82
C GLY A 109 -6.18 -0.36 12.60
N ASP A 110 -6.72 -0.97 11.53
CA ASP A 110 -5.99 -1.16 10.28
C ASP A 110 -5.77 0.17 9.56
N LYS A 111 -4.62 0.29 8.90
CA LYS A 111 -4.24 1.49 8.18
C LYS A 111 -4.68 1.41 6.73
N MET A 112 -5.36 2.45 6.27
CA MET A 112 -5.76 2.63 4.89
C MET A 112 -5.19 3.93 4.32
N ALA A 113 -5.02 3.98 3.01
CA ALA A 113 -4.56 5.17 2.31
C ALA A 113 -5.14 5.25 0.90
N GLY A 114 -5.32 6.47 0.41
CA GLY A 114 -5.54 6.73 -1.01
C GLY A 114 -4.22 6.89 -1.77
N ARG A 115 -4.30 7.44 -2.98
CA ARG A 115 -3.13 7.70 -3.86
C ARG A 115 -2.52 9.10 -3.71
N HIS A 116 -3.07 9.94 -2.83
CA HIS A 116 -2.75 11.37 -2.71
C HIS A 116 -2.07 11.72 -1.37
N GLY A 117 -1.40 10.76 -0.73
CA GLY A 117 -0.81 10.99 0.60
C GLY A 117 -1.83 11.05 1.75
N ASN A 118 -3.09 10.79 1.47
CA ASN A 118 -4.16 10.70 2.45
C ASN A 118 -4.13 9.32 3.12
N LYS A 119 -3.68 9.29 4.35
CA LYS A 119 -3.60 8.09 5.18
C LYS A 119 -4.50 8.22 6.41
N GLY A 120 -5.07 7.13 6.83
CA GLY A 120 -5.90 7.09 8.02
C GLY A 120 -5.96 5.70 8.65
N VAL A 121 -6.57 5.62 9.80
CA VAL A 121 -6.79 4.39 10.54
C VAL A 121 -8.30 4.15 10.64
N VAL A 122 -8.73 2.92 10.46
CA VAL A 122 -10.13 2.53 10.62
C VAL A 122 -10.54 2.71 12.08
N ALA A 123 -11.42 3.66 12.34
CA ALA A 123 -11.90 3.96 13.68
C ALA A 123 -13.09 3.09 14.10
N LYS A 124 -14.02 2.84 13.16
CA LYS A 124 -15.25 2.10 13.41
C LYS A 124 -15.68 1.35 12.15
N ILE A 125 -16.24 0.18 12.33
CA ILE A 125 -16.91 -0.59 11.27
C ILE A 125 -18.39 -0.65 11.65
N VAL A 126 -19.22 -0.17 10.74
CA VAL A 126 -20.67 -0.03 10.96
C VAL A 126 -21.40 -0.96 9.99
N PRO A 127 -22.53 -1.56 10.39
CA PRO A 127 -23.40 -2.29 9.48
C PRO A 127 -23.83 -1.41 8.29
N ARG A 128 -24.05 -2.03 7.14
CA ARG A 128 -24.44 -1.31 5.92
C ARG A 128 -25.75 -0.52 6.08
N ALA A 129 -26.67 -1.02 6.88
CA ALA A 129 -27.95 -0.37 7.15
C ALA A 129 -27.80 0.96 7.93
N ASP A 130 -26.78 1.05 8.78
CA ASP A 130 -26.52 2.23 9.62
C ASP A 130 -25.61 3.26 8.95
N MET A 131 -25.12 2.96 7.73
CA MET A 131 -24.29 3.90 6.97
C MET A 131 -25.15 4.99 6.33
N PRO A 132 -24.60 6.21 6.19
CA PRO A 132 -25.28 7.27 5.44
C PRO A 132 -25.61 6.82 4.01
N PHE A 133 -26.73 7.26 3.48
CA PHE A 133 -27.18 6.87 2.15
C PHE A 133 -27.65 8.08 1.32
N MET A 134 -27.60 7.94 0.01
CA MET A 134 -28.06 8.92 -0.96
C MET A 134 -29.60 8.84 -1.13
N PRO A 135 -30.23 9.85 -1.78
CA PRO A 135 -31.68 9.86 -2.03
C PRO A 135 -32.18 8.65 -2.85
N ASP A 136 -31.31 8.04 -3.63
CA ASP A 136 -31.58 6.82 -4.40
C ASP A 136 -31.52 5.52 -3.57
N GLY A 137 -31.23 5.62 -2.26
CA GLY A 137 -31.08 4.51 -1.35
C GLY A 137 -29.69 3.85 -1.39
N THR A 138 -28.74 4.35 -2.16
CA THR A 138 -27.39 3.81 -2.23
C THR A 138 -26.59 4.22 -1.00
N PRO A 139 -26.14 3.28 -0.13
CA PRO A 139 -25.32 3.61 1.03
C PRO A 139 -23.88 3.92 0.63
N VAL A 140 -23.21 4.77 1.41
CA VAL A 140 -21.78 5.01 1.26
C VAL A 140 -20.99 3.86 1.90
N ASP A 141 -19.86 3.49 1.31
CA ASP A 141 -19.00 2.41 1.82
C ASP A 141 -17.97 2.89 2.84
N ILE A 142 -17.57 4.17 2.77
CA ILE A 142 -16.59 4.78 3.67
C ILE A 142 -16.93 6.23 3.94
N VAL A 143 -16.70 6.67 5.17
CA VAL A 143 -16.77 8.06 5.60
C VAL A 143 -15.38 8.52 5.99
N LEU A 144 -14.91 9.59 5.38
CA LEU A 144 -13.58 10.16 5.61
C LEU A 144 -13.68 11.49 6.38
N ASN A 145 -12.74 11.70 7.30
CA ASN A 145 -12.66 12.95 8.04
C ASN A 145 -12.16 14.09 7.14
N PRO A 146 -12.94 15.15 6.93
CA PRO A 146 -12.56 16.26 6.06
C PRO A 146 -11.39 17.10 6.60
N LEU A 147 -11.12 17.07 7.92
CA LEU A 147 -10.01 17.81 8.53
C LEU A 147 -8.62 17.37 8.00
N GLY A 148 -8.52 16.20 7.40
CA GLY A 148 -7.29 15.72 6.77
C GLY A 148 -6.94 16.42 5.46
N VAL A 149 -7.83 17.24 4.87
CA VAL A 149 -7.63 17.86 3.56
C VAL A 149 -7.06 19.28 3.65
N PRO A 150 -7.63 20.24 4.40
CA PRO A 150 -7.26 21.65 4.31
C PRO A 150 -5.80 21.92 4.64
N SER A 151 -5.31 21.38 5.76
CA SER A 151 -3.94 21.60 6.23
C SER A 151 -2.87 20.93 5.34
N ARG A 152 -3.24 19.89 4.60
CA ARG A 152 -2.32 19.11 3.75
C ARG A 152 -2.38 19.48 2.28
N MET A 153 -3.40 20.25 1.87
CA MET A 153 -3.56 20.79 0.52
C MET A 153 -3.52 19.72 -0.61
N ASN A 154 -3.82 18.46 -0.30
CA ASN A 154 -3.86 17.38 -1.27
C ASN A 154 -5.21 17.32 -1.98
N LEU A 155 -5.49 18.35 -2.79
CA LEU A 155 -6.78 18.53 -3.49
C LEU A 155 -7.05 17.43 -4.53
N GLY A 156 -6.02 16.74 -5.01
CA GLY A 156 -6.16 15.65 -5.97
C GLY A 156 -7.11 14.54 -5.50
N GLN A 157 -7.22 14.30 -4.20
CA GLN A 157 -8.21 13.34 -3.66
C GLN A 157 -9.66 13.79 -3.89
N LEU A 158 -9.95 15.08 -3.84
CA LEU A 158 -11.28 15.63 -4.12
C LEU A 158 -11.61 15.53 -5.60
N TYR A 159 -10.66 15.85 -6.46
CA TYR A 159 -10.79 15.71 -7.91
C TYR A 159 -10.98 14.26 -8.34
N GLU A 160 -10.20 13.33 -7.75
CA GLU A 160 -10.39 11.90 -7.98
C GLU A 160 -11.78 11.44 -7.57
N THR A 161 -12.27 11.88 -6.41
CA THR A 161 -13.58 11.50 -5.89
C THR A 161 -14.70 11.98 -6.82
N ALA A 162 -14.62 13.22 -7.28
CA ALA A 162 -15.61 13.82 -8.18
C ALA A 162 -15.61 13.13 -9.55
N LEU A 163 -14.42 13.00 -10.15
CA LEU A 163 -14.27 12.36 -11.46
C LEU A 163 -14.61 10.87 -11.42
N GLY A 164 -14.32 10.20 -10.29
CA GLY A 164 -14.69 8.80 -10.07
C GLY A 164 -16.21 8.59 -10.03
N TRP A 165 -16.97 9.56 -9.53
CA TRP A 165 -18.44 9.50 -9.58
C TRP A 165 -18.95 9.58 -11.00
N ALA A 166 -18.46 10.55 -11.79
CA ALA A 166 -18.78 10.67 -13.20
C ALA A 166 -18.40 9.41 -13.99
N ALA A 167 -17.21 8.88 -13.75
CA ALA A 167 -16.71 7.65 -14.38
C ALA A 167 -17.64 6.45 -14.17
N LYS A 168 -18.17 6.32 -12.94
CA LYS A 168 -19.11 5.25 -12.60
C LYS A 168 -20.42 5.34 -13.38
N LEU A 169 -20.94 6.55 -13.55
CA LEU A 169 -22.19 6.77 -14.31
C LEU A 169 -21.99 6.61 -15.82
N LEU A 170 -20.86 7.10 -16.35
CA LEU A 170 -20.54 6.99 -17.78
C LEU A 170 -20.03 5.59 -18.17
N GLY A 171 -19.71 4.72 -17.20
CA GLY A 171 -19.16 3.39 -17.45
C GLY A 171 -17.76 3.41 -18.07
N CYS A 172 -16.98 4.45 -17.83
CA CYS A 172 -15.61 4.63 -18.36
C CYS A 172 -14.58 4.74 -17.24
N THR A 173 -13.30 4.74 -17.63
CA THR A 173 -12.17 4.99 -16.72
C THR A 173 -11.38 6.19 -17.23
N PHE A 174 -11.01 7.08 -16.32
CA PHE A 174 -10.17 8.23 -16.61
C PHE A 174 -8.71 7.93 -16.27
N ALA A 175 -7.80 8.24 -17.20
CA ALA A 175 -6.37 8.16 -16.99
C ALA A 175 -5.81 9.59 -16.95
N THR A 176 -5.34 10.01 -15.78
CA THR A 176 -4.82 11.35 -15.53
C THR A 176 -3.35 11.25 -15.09
N PRO A 177 -2.38 11.31 -16.02
CA PRO A 177 -0.96 11.35 -15.67
C PRO A 177 -0.62 12.54 -14.78
N VAL A 178 0.45 12.41 -13.97
CA VAL A 178 0.81 13.40 -12.93
C VAL A 178 0.99 14.82 -13.49
N PHE A 179 1.57 14.93 -14.69
CA PHE A 179 1.86 16.24 -15.32
C PHE A 179 0.92 16.61 -16.48
N ASP A 180 -0.06 15.76 -16.75
CA ASP A 180 -1.08 15.97 -17.78
C ASP A 180 -2.45 15.53 -17.21
N GLY A 181 -2.80 16.15 -16.10
CA GLY A 181 -4.03 15.89 -15.36
C GLY A 181 -5.21 16.70 -15.91
N ALA A 182 -6.41 16.36 -15.41
CA ALA A 182 -7.61 17.14 -15.71
C ALA A 182 -7.61 18.46 -14.93
N SER A 183 -7.99 19.56 -15.61
CA SER A 183 -8.22 20.84 -14.97
C SER A 183 -9.53 20.83 -14.16
N PHE A 184 -9.74 21.84 -13.33
CA PHE A 184 -11.00 21.98 -12.60
C PHE A 184 -12.19 22.18 -13.55
N GLU A 185 -11.98 22.90 -14.65
CA GLU A 185 -12.97 23.15 -15.67
C GLU A 185 -13.37 21.86 -16.39
N ASP A 186 -12.41 21.04 -16.82
CA ASP A 186 -12.66 19.74 -17.44
C ASP A 186 -13.49 18.81 -16.53
N ILE A 187 -13.16 18.79 -15.23
CA ILE A 187 -13.90 17.97 -14.24
C ILE A 187 -15.33 18.46 -14.12
N THR A 188 -15.54 19.77 -14.04
CA THR A 188 -16.87 20.37 -13.92
C THR A 188 -17.71 20.06 -15.15
N ASP A 189 -17.15 20.15 -16.35
CA ASP A 189 -17.83 19.84 -17.60
C ASP A 189 -18.25 18.38 -17.68
N ILE A 190 -17.37 17.47 -17.27
CA ILE A 190 -17.66 16.04 -17.22
C ILE A 190 -18.76 15.72 -16.20
N LEU A 191 -18.75 16.37 -15.02
CA LEU A 191 -19.83 16.22 -14.02
C LEU A 191 -21.18 16.65 -14.60
N VAL A 192 -21.23 17.80 -15.25
CA VAL A 192 -22.46 18.31 -15.89
C VAL A 192 -22.94 17.37 -17.01
N GLN A 193 -22.03 16.88 -17.85
CA GLN A 193 -22.35 15.88 -18.90
C GLN A 193 -22.91 14.58 -18.32
N SER A 194 -22.44 14.19 -17.12
CA SER A 194 -22.93 13.00 -16.42
C SER A 194 -24.26 13.22 -15.69
N GLY A 195 -24.82 14.44 -15.73
CA GLY A 195 -26.04 14.80 -14.99
C GLY A 195 -25.82 15.00 -13.48
N LEU A 196 -24.56 15.16 -13.04
CA LEU A 196 -24.20 15.39 -11.66
C LEU A 196 -24.08 16.89 -11.34
N PRO A 197 -24.25 17.28 -10.07
CA PRO A 197 -23.96 18.65 -9.64
C PRO A 197 -22.49 19.02 -9.90
N SER A 198 -22.23 20.21 -10.42
CA SER A 198 -20.89 20.71 -10.74
C SER A 198 -19.91 20.72 -9.55
N ASN A 199 -20.44 20.75 -8.32
CA ASN A 199 -19.66 20.76 -7.08
C ASN A 199 -19.50 19.35 -6.46
N SER A 200 -19.95 18.28 -7.11
CA SER A 200 -19.90 16.89 -6.61
C SER A 200 -20.51 16.71 -5.20
N ARG A 201 -21.51 17.52 -4.83
CA ARG A 201 -22.19 17.43 -3.54
C ARG A 201 -23.57 16.84 -3.69
N SER A 202 -23.96 15.99 -2.74
CA SER A 202 -25.27 15.38 -2.66
C SER A 202 -25.87 15.53 -1.27
N ILE A 203 -27.18 15.39 -1.22
CA ILE A 203 -27.90 15.27 0.04
C ILE A 203 -27.71 13.85 0.53
N LEU A 204 -27.35 13.68 1.79
CA LEU A 204 -27.29 12.40 2.45
C LEU A 204 -28.29 12.32 3.59
N TYR A 205 -28.68 11.09 3.92
CA TYR A 205 -29.51 10.74 5.06
C TYR A 205 -28.72 9.88 6.02
N ASP A 206 -28.96 10.05 7.31
CA ASP A 206 -28.34 9.22 8.34
C ASP A 206 -28.99 7.82 8.31
N GLY A 207 -28.17 6.76 8.26
CA GLY A 207 -28.66 5.40 8.26
C GLY A 207 -29.32 4.95 9.57
N GLN A 208 -29.01 5.60 10.70
CA GLN A 208 -29.57 5.26 12.00
C GLN A 208 -30.90 5.94 12.28
N THR A 209 -30.98 7.25 12.01
CA THR A 209 -32.19 8.06 12.31
C THR A 209 -33.11 8.24 11.11
N GLY A 210 -32.57 8.13 9.89
CA GLY A 210 -33.29 8.44 8.66
C GLY A 210 -33.37 9.94 8.36
N ASP A 211 -32.79 10.79 9.22
CA ASP A 211 -32.84 12.23 9.05
C ASP A 211 -31.90 12.72 7.95
N ARG A 212 -32.29 13.78 7.29
CA ARG A 212 -31.46 14.44 6.29
C ARG A 212 -30.32 15.21 6.98
N PHE A 213 -29.13 15.16 6.42
CA PHE A 213 -28.01 16.01 6.87
C PHE A 213 -28.29 17.50 6.57
N ASP A 214 -27.90 18.37 7.48
CA ASP A 214 -28.11 19.82 7.35
C ASP A 214 -27.41 20.42 6.14
N GLN A 215 -26.25 19.85 5.79
CA GLN A 215 -25.44 20.33 4.68
C GLN A 215 -25.25 19.26 3.61
N MET A 216 -25.11 19.72 2.37
CA MET A 216 -24.73 18.84 1.25
C MET A 216 -23.29 18.33 1.45
N VAL A 217 -23.12 17.05 1.27
CA VAL A 217 -21.84 16.33 1.47
C VAL A 217 -21.21 16.00 0.13
N THR A 218 -19.89 16.11 0.04
CA THR A 218 -19.13 15.64 -1.13
C THR A 218 -19.12 14.13 -1.16
N VAL A 219 -19.65 13.56 -2.24
CA VAL A 219 -19.76 12.11 -2.45
C VAL A 219 -19.11 11.76 -3.78
N GLY A 220 -18.57 10.55 -3.89
CA GLY A 220 -18.00 10.04 -5.13
C GLY A 220 -17.26 8.73 -4.91
N TYR A 221 -16.47 8.33 -5.89
CA TYR A 221 -15.66 7.11 -5.84
C TYR A 221 -14.19 7.45 -5.75
N ILE A 222 -13.51 6.87 -4.78
CA ILE A 222 -12.07 7.05 -4.56
C ILE A 222 -11.40 5.67 -4.46
N TYR A 223 -10.18 5.57 -4.96
CA TYR A 223 -9.36 4.37 -4.85
C TYR A 223 -8.68 4.30 -3.48
N MET A 224 -9.08 3.33 -2.66
CA MET A 224 -8.53 3.15 -1.32
C MET A 224 -7.78 1.83 -1.22
N MET A 225 -6.61 1.88 -0.59
CA MET A 225 -5.73 0.74 -0.38
C MET A 225 -5.62 0.40 1.10
N LYS A 226 -5.66 -0.89 1.43
CA LYS A 226 -5.29 -1.39 2.75
C LYS A 226 -3.77 -1.53 2.80
N LEU A 227 -3.14 -0.90 3.79
CA LEU A 227 -1.69 -1.00 3.98
C LEU A 227 -1.33 -2.22 4.83
N SER A 228 -0.09 -2.70 4.70
CA SER A 228 0.42 -3.85 5.47
C SER A 228 0.59 -3.59 6.97
N HIS A 229 0.23 -2.39 7.44
CA HIS A 229 0.22 -2.02 8.86
C HIS A 229 -1.10 -2.44 9.52
N LEU A 230 -1.26 -3.75 9.73
CA LEU A 230 -2.45 -4.33 10.32
C LEU A 230 -2.37 -4.29 11.85
N SER A 231 -3.48 -4.02 12.52
CA SER A 231 -3.57 -4.01 13.98
C SER A 231 -3.22 -5.36 14.59
N ASP A 232 -3.70 -6.44 14.00
CA ASP A 232 -3.44 -7.82 14.45
C ASP A 232 -1.94 -8.18 14.42
N ASP A 233 -1.20 -7.64 13.45
CA ASP A 233 0.23 -7.89 13.33
C ASP A 233 1.05 -7.08 14.36
N LYS A 234 0.48 -6.01 14.94
CA LYS A 234 1.14 -5.11 15.90
C LYS A 234 0.72 -5.32 17.34
N ILE A 235 -0.45 -5.91 17.58
CA ILE A 235 -0.90 -6.20 18.93
C ILE A 235 0.08 -7.16 19.59
N HIS A 236 0.50 -6.81 20.80
CA HIS A 236 1.44 -7.62 21.57
C HIS A 236 1.20 -7.45 23.06
N ALA A 237 1.26 -8.54 23.79
CA ALA A 237 1.19 -8.56 25.24
C ALA A 237 2.19 -9.60 25.77
N ARG A 238 2.65 -9.41 27.00
CA ARG A 238 3.57 -10.31 27.68
C ARG A 238 3.19 -10.44 29.15
N SER A 239 3.18 -11.66 29.64
CA SER A 239 3.18 -11.95 31.09
C SER A 239 4.58 -12.39 31.53
N ILE A 240 4.99 -13.58 31.10
CA ILE A 240 6.32 -14.15 31.32
C ILE A 240 6.92 -14.43 29.93
N GLY A 241 8.22 -14.30 29.79
CA GLY A 241 8.91 -14.55 28.52
C GLY A 241 10.42 -14.62 28.70
N PRO A 242 11.19 -14.63 27.61
CA PRO A 242 12.65 -14.74 27.64
C PRO A 242 13.29 -13.46 28.18
N TYR A 243 14.43 -13.65 28.82
CA TYR A 243 15.24 -12.61 29.44
C TYR A 243 16.65 -12.60 28.86
N SER A 244 17.32 -11.46 28.91
CA SER A 244 18.76 -11.34 28.57
C SER A 244 19.59 -12.17 29.53
N LEU A 245 20.66 -12.79 29.02
CA LEU A 245 21.54 -13.62 29.86
C LEU A 245 22.38 -12.82 30.86
N ILE A 246 22.81 -11.61 30.49
CA ILE A 246 23.71 -10.79 31.32
C ILE A 246 22.89 -9.93 32.29
N THR A 247 22.06 -9.07 31.74
CA THR A 247 21.29 -8.08 32.52
C THR A 247 20.04 -8.63 33.16
N GLN A 248 19.61 -9.85 32.80
CA GLN A 248 18.35 -10.46 33.26
C GLN A 248 17.09 -9.63 33.00
N GLN A 249 17.19 -8.64 32.11
CA GLN A 249 16.06 -7.82 31.69
C GLN A 249 15.21 -8.53 30.63
N PRO A 250 13.91 -8.25 30.54
CA PRO A 250 13.06 -8.75 29.46
C PRO A 250 13.62 -8.36 28.10
N LEU A 251 13.61 -9.28 27.12
CA LEU A 251 13.95 -8.95 25.75
C LEU A 251 12.97 -7.98 25.16
N GLY A 252 13.36 -7.22 24.13
CA GLY A 252 12.52 -6.31 23.38
C GLY A 252 11.94 -6.93 22.12
N GLY A 253 10.80 -6.39 21.65
CA GLY A 253 10.20 -6.74 20.36
C GLY A 253 9.21 -7.89 20.40
N LYS A 254 8.20 -7.81 19.54
CA LYS A 254 7.11 -8.80 19.42
C LYS A 254 7.61 -10.18 18.99
N ALA A 255 8.58 -10.22 18.06
CA ALA A 255 9.11 -11.47 17.53
C ALA A 255 9.80 -12.34 18.59
N GLN A 256 10.35 -11.72 19.61
CA GLN A 256 11.05 -12.37 20.73
C GLN A 256 10.15 -12.53 21.95
N PHE A 257 8.84 -12.30 21.83
CA PHE A 257 7.91 -12.26 22.94
C PHE A 257 8.43 -11.34 24.06
N GLY A 258 8.92 -10.16 23.66
CA GLY A 258 9.56 -9.19 24.55
C GLY A 258 8.58 -8.28 25.29
N GLY A 259 9.11 -7.54 26.28
CA GLY A 259 8.35 -6.53 27.00
C GLY A 259 8.42 -5.16 26.35
N GLN A 260 7.62 -4.23 26.87
CA GLN A 260 7.67 -2.82 26.53
C GLN A 260 8.87 -2.15 27.23
N ARG A 261 9.49 -1.19 26.54
CA ARG A 261 10.57 -0.42 27.13
C ARG A 261 9.99 0.74 27.95
N PHE A 262 10.33 0.77 29.24
CA PHE A 262 10.08 1.90 30.12
C PHE A 262 11.34 2.76 30.14
N GLY A 263 11.36 3.82 29.34
CA GLY A 263 12.54 4.65 29.16
C GLY A 263 12.74 5.68 30.28
N GLU A 264 13.82 6.44 30.18
CA GLU A 264 14.19 7.46 31.15
C GLU A 264 13.10 8.55 31.33
N MET A 265 12.49 8.98 30.21
CA MET A 265 11.42 9.97 30.25
C MET A 265 10.17 9.46 30.98
N GLU A 266 9.82 8.20 30.81
CA GLU A 266 8.69 7.55 31.51
C GLU A 266 8.97 7.43 33.01
N VAL A 267 10.24 7.21 33.40
CA VAL A 267 10.67 7.27 34.81
C VAL A 267 10.45 8.66 35.39
N TRP A 268 10.86 9.72 34.70
CA TRP A 268 10.63 11.09 35.13
C TRP A 268 9.15 11.43 35.32
N ALA A 269 8.30 10.89 34.48
CA ALA A 269 6.85 11.06 34.61
C ALA A 269 6.33 10.48 35.94
N LEU A 270 6.77 9.28 36.31
CA LEU A 270 6.40 8.64 37.56
C LEU A 270 6.99 9.37 38.79
N GLU A 271 8.22 9.88 38.68
CA GLU A 271 8.83 10.74 39.70
C GLU A 271 8.00 12.02 39.89
N GLY A 272 7.55 12.65 38.79
CA GLY A 272 6.69 13.83 38.83
C GLY A 272 5.35 13.61 39.54
N TYR A 273 4.80 12.40 39.42
CA TYR A 273 3.58 12.00 40.16
C TYR A 273 3.84 11.55 41.60
N GLY A 274 5.10 11.37 42.00
CA GLY A 274 5.46 10.87 43.31
C GLY A 274 5.09 9.40 43.54
N ALA A 275 4.94 8.62 42.46
CA ALA A 275 4.52 7.20 42.47
C ALA A 275 5.71 6.28 42.76
N ALA A 276 6.33 6.35 43.93
CA ALA A 276 7.57 5.65 44.25
C ALA A 276 7.42 4.14 44.22
N TYR A 277 6.37 3.59 44.78
CA TYR A 277 6.13 2.13 44.82
C TYR A 277 5.91 1.55 43.40
N THR A 278 5.17 2.26 42.55
CA THR A 278 4.96 1.85 41.16
C THR A 278 6.29 1.85 40.39
N LEU A 279 7.10 2.87 40.56
CA LEU A 279 8.43 2.97 39.97
C LEU A 279 9.34 1.81 40.44
N GLN A 280 9.36 1.54 41.74
CA GLN A 280 10.14 0.45 42.30
C GLN A 280 9.70 -0.91 41.72
N GLU A 281 8.40 -1.16 41.63
CA GLU A 281 7.87 -2.38 41.05
C GLU A 281 8.29 -2.57 39.57
N ILE A 282 8.21 -1.49 38.77
CA ILE A 282 8.59 -1.53 37.35
C ILE A 282 10.08 -1.81 37.20
N LEU A 283 10.93 -1.22 38.04
CA LEU A 283 12.38 -1.38 37.97
C LEU A 283 12.90 -2.70 38.52
N THR A 284 12.20 -3.36 39.41
CA THR A 284 12.64 -4.57 40.12
C THR A 284 11.89 -5.82 39.70
N VAL A 285 10.74 -6.10 40.31
CA VAL A 285 10.00 -7.38 40.15
C VAL A 285 9.41 -7.57 38.76
N LYS A 286 9.16 -6.51 38.01
CA LYS A 286 8.72 -6.57 36.61
C LYS A 286 9.88 -6.60 35.61
N SER A 287 11.11 -6.45 36.06
CA SER A 287 12.29 -6.34 35.19
C SER A 287 13.33 -7.41 35.54
N ASP A 288 14.35 -7.07 36.33
CA ASP A 288 15.58 -7.80 36.48
C ASP A 288 15.85 -8.39 37.88
N ASP A 289 14.93 -8.25 38.82
CA ASP A 289 14.97 -8.99 40.09
C ASP A 289 14.58 -10.45 39.87
N VAL A 290 15.56 -11.33 39.68
CA VAL A 290 15.37 -12.73 39.32
C VAL A 290 14.57 -13.50 40.40
N ALA A 291 14.92 -13.32 41.65
CA ALA A 291 14.26 -14.01 42.77
C ALA A 291 12.88 -13.40 43.03
N GLY A 292 12.81 -12.05 43.03
CA GLY A 292 11.57 -11.32 43.28
C GLY A 292 10.49 -11.59 42.26
N ARG A 293 10.81 -11.66 40.95
CA ARG A 293 9.82 -11.93 39.88
C ARG A 293 9.14 -13.29 40.00
N SER A 294 9.92 -14.32 40.35
CA SER A 294 9.39 -15.67 40.51
C SER A 294 8.47 -15.77 41.73
N LYS A 295 8.91 -15.18 42.85
CA LYS A 295 8.14 -15.18 44.11
C LYS A 295 6.89 -14.30 43.98
N THR A 296 6.98 -13.14 43.32
CA THR A 296 5.81 -12.28 43.06
C THR A 296 4.78 -12.98 42.21
N TYR A 297 5.18 -13.75 41.19
CA TYR A 297 4.24 -14.54 40.40
C TYR A 297 3.54 -15.64 41.23
N GLU A 298 4.29 -16.31 42.09
CA GLU A 298 3.74 -17.31 43.02
C GLU A 298 2.71 -16.70 43.99
N THR A 299 3.05 -15.54 44.58
CA THR A 299 2.16 -14.86 45.54
C THR A 299 0.90 -14.32 44.86
N LEU A 300 1.00 -13.82 43.61
CA LEU A 300 -0.18 -13.41 42.84
C LEU A 300 -1.13 -14.58 42.54
N ILE A 301 -0.60 -15.76 42.23
CA ILE A 301 -1.45 -16.97 42.02
C ILE A 301 -2.15 -17.39 43.34
N LYS A 302 -1.44 -17.28 44.45
CA LYS A 302 -2.00 -17.64 45.79
C LYS A 302 -2.92 -16.57 46.35
N GLY A 303 -2.92 -15.35 45.80
CA GLY A 303 -3.70 -14.22 46.34
C GLY A 303 -3.07 -13.60 47.60
N GLU A 304 -1.77 -13.80 47.82
CA GLU A 304 -1.01 -13.25 48.94
C GLU A 304 -0.41 -11.89 48.60
N ASN A 305 0.10 -11.17 49.61
CA ASN A 305 0.80 -9.92 49.39
C ASN A 305 2.13 -10.12 48.67
N THR A 306 2.48 -9.20 47.80
CA THR A 306 3.77 -9.23 47.07
C THR A 306 4.95 -9.09 48.01
N PRO A 307 6.04 -9.84 47.83
CA PRO A 307 7.24 -9.72 48.63
C PRO A 307 7.95 -8.41 48.41
N GLU A 308 8.78 -8.02 49.37
CA GLU A 308 9.68 -6.88 49.16
C GLU A 308 10.67 -7.13 48.04
N PRO A 309 10.88 -6.14 47.15
CA PRO A 309 11.82 -6.26 46.04
C PRO A 309 13.26 -6.37 46.51
N GLN A 310 14.07 -7.12 45.76
CA GLN A 310 15.49 -7.26 46.01
C GLN A 310 16.32 -6.36 45.07
N VAL A 311 17.64 -6.42 45.19
CA VAL A 311 18.55 -5.65 44.36
C VAL A 311 18.47 -6.13 42.92
N PRO A 312 18.30 -5.21 41.94
CA PRO A 312 18.27 -5.56 40.52
C PRO A 312 19.58 -6.17 40.05
N GLU A 313 19.54 -7.19 39.19
CA GLU A 313 20.73 -7.84 38.66
C GLU A 313 21.58 -6.89 37.80
N SER A 314 20.97 -5.92 37.13
CA SER A 314 21.69 -4.87 36.40
C SER A 314 22.63 -4.06 37.29
N PHE A 315 22.28 -3.87 38.55
CA PHE A 315 23.15 -3.21 39.53
C PHE A 315 24.36 -4.07 39.88
N ASN A 316 24.17 -5.38 40.04
CA ASN A 316 25.29 -6.32 40.27
C ASN A 316 26.24 -6.31 39.08
N VAL A 317 25.71 -6.29 37.84
CA VAL A 317 26.54 -6.18 36.62
C VAL A 317 27.33 -4.87 36.64
N LEU A 318 26.72 -3.74 36.98
CA LEU A 318 27.39 -2.45 37.07
C LEU A 318 28.56 -2.47 38.10
N VAL A 319 28.31 -3.04 39.28
CA VAL A 319 29.36 -3.19 40.30
C VAL A 319 30.53 -4.02 39.78
N LYS A 320 30.25 -5.13 39.10
CA LYS A 320 31.28 -5.98 38.49
C LYS A 320 32.08 -5.30 37.37
N GLU A 321 31.41 -4.50 36.55
CA GLU A 321 32.06 -3.68 35.51
C GLU A 321 32.98 -2.62 36.12
N LEU A 322 32.54 -1.95 37.20
CA LEU A 322 33.35 -0.95 37.92
C LEU A 322 34.56 -1.63 38.62
N GLN A 323 34.34 -2.80 39.23
CA GLN A 323 35.47 -3.59 39.79
C GLN A 323 36.45 -4.02 38.70
N GLY A 324 35.95 -4.36 37.47
CA GLY A 324 36.79 -4.63 36.32
C GLY A 324 37.62 -3.44 35.86
N LEU A 325 37.20 -2.23 36.15
CA LEU A 325 37.96 -0.98 35.95
C LEU A 325 38.90 -0.65 37.13
N CYS A 326 39.14 -1.59 38.02
CA CYS A 326 39.99 -1.44 39.22
C CYS A 326 39.45 -0.44 40.24
N LEU A 327 38.15 -0.19 40.26
CA LEU A 327 37.49 0.60 41.31
C LEU A 327 36.99 -0.33 42.40
N ASP A 328 37.35 -0.02 43.67
CA ASP A 328 36.86 -0.80 44.82
C ASP A 328 35.49 -0.26 45.24
N ILE A 329 34.47 -1.12 45.15
CA ILE A 329 33.11 -0.82 45.53
C ILE A 329 32.67 -1.88 46.54
N THR A 330 32.36 -1.42 47.77
CA THR A 330 31.76 -2.23 48.82
C THR A 330 30.31 -1.77 49.02
N LEU A 331 29.40 -2.71 49.23
CA LEU A 331 28.01 -2.44 49.61
C LEU A 331 27.90 -2.74 51.11
N ASP A 332 27.49 -1.71 51.85
CA ASP A 332 27.24 -1.84 53.28
C ASP A 332 25.83 -2.39 53.58
#